data_95ecc6c7eec22dcc27c37fb759de9a93
#
_entry.id   95ecc6c7eec22dcc27c37fb759de9a93
#
_cell.length_a   1.000
_cell.length_b   1.000
_cell.length_c   1.000
_cell.angle_alpha   90.00
_cell.angle_beta   90.00
_cell.angle_gamma   90.00
#
_symmetry.space_group_name_H-M   'P 1'
#
loop_
_entity.id
_entity.type
_entity.pdbx_description
1 polymer ?
#
loop_
_entity_poly.entity_id
_entity_poly.type
_entity_poly.pdbx_seq_one_letter_code
_entity_poly.pdbx_strand_id
1 'polypeptide(L)'
;MERTWESLFIEEAKLLGHSEEYIQLCLDYASILKKNNLPVIFDVEHLLDYYWTGHFPWANACCRFDWAYKDYKIRKKTRGFREISAPIPTLKWCQHWIQHNILEHVVDRLSSSVHGFVQNRSIQTNALPHVNSEWIINIDLKDYFDSISQKKVLDFFLQLGYEDSVSEFLSNVCTRFSRVTYQRALPQGAPTSPLLANFLTINLDKDLERLAEELDMRYTRYADDITFSGVQKTCPVTPRDIENIIYEHGFRPNKSKTRIRYKGSRMMVTGLTVGNGVHVPKEYRKQVLRELHFAKKYGPENHCRKVRNEKGYFREWLLGRIMFVRSIDKEAGTRMLEIFNDINWMM
;
A
#
# COMPACT_ATOMS: atom_id res chain seq x y z
N MET A 1 -14.75 20.08 -38.16
CA MET A 1 -13.72 20.14 -37.09
C MET A 1 -14.42 19.78 -35.80
N GLU A 2 -13.98 18.74 -35.11
CA GLU A 2 -14.48 18.46 -33.78
C GLU A 2 -14.13 19.64 -32.87
N ARG A 3 -15.13 20.20 -32.20
CA ARG A 3 -14.90 21.26 -31.21
C ARG A 3 -14.06 20.65 -30.05
N THR A 4 -12.91 21.22 -29.78
CA THR A 4 -12.11 20.82 -28.61
C THR A 4 -12.80 21.34 -27.33
N TRP A 5 -12.53 20.70 -26.17
CA TRP A 5 -13.12 21.17 -24.90
C TRP A 5 -12.68 22.62 -24.60
N GLU A 6 -11.45 22.99 -24.97
CA GLU A 6 -10.93 24.35 -24.82
C GLU A 6 -11.78 25.38 -25.59
N SER A 7 -12.15 25.05 -26.82
CA SER A 7 -13.01 25.96 -27.64
C SER A 7 -14.40 26.13 -27.04
N LEU A 8 -14.97 25.04 -26.50
CA LEU A 8 -16.25 25.07 -25.79
C LEU A 8 -16.15 25.87 -24.48
N PHE A 9 -15.10 25.63 -23.70
CA PHE A 9 -14.87 26.37 -22.46
C PHE A 9 -14.72 27.87 -22.69
N ILE A 10 -13.95 28.29 -23.70
CA ILE A 10 -13.78 29.70 -24.06
C ILE A 10 -15.12 30.35 -24.48
N GLU A 11 -15.90 29.64 -25.28
CA GLU A 11 -17.22 30.13 -25.75
C GLU A 11 -18.18 30.34 -24.57
N GLU A 12 -18.30 29.34 -23.69
CA GLU A 12 -19.17 29.41 -22.50
C GLU A 12 -18.68 30.46 -21.49
N ALA A 13 -17.39 30.53 -21.23
CA ALA A 13 -16.84 31.51 -20.29
C ALA A 13 -17.02 32.95 -20.77
N LYS A 14 -16.91 33.20 -22.11
CA LYS A 14 -17.21 34.52 -22.71
C LYS A 14 -18.69 34.85 -22.62
N LEU A 15 -19.58 33.88 -22.81
CA LEU A 15 -21.03 34.07 -22.67
C LEU A 15 -21.41 34.45 -21.23
N LEU A 16 -20.69 33.88 -20.24
CA LEU A 16 -20.87 34.22 -18.82
C LEU A 16 -20.19 35.52 -18.39
N GLY A 17 -19.51 36.25 -19.32
CA GLY A 17 -18.89 37.54 -19.06
C GLY A 17 -17.54 37.50 -18.35
N HIS A 18 -16.86 36.36 -18.33
CA HIS A 18 -15.51 36.27 -17.76
C HIS A 18 -14.47 36.98 -18.62
N SER A 19 -13.46 37.58 -17.98
CA SER A 19 -12.37 38.28 -18.69
C SER A 19 -11.45 37.30 -19.43
N GLU A 20 -10.80 37.76 -20.49
CA GLU A 20 -9.83 36.93 -21.24
C GLU A 20 -8.66 36.48 -20.36
N GLU A 21 -8.23 37.29 -19.41
CA GLU A 21 -7.17 36.94 -18.43
C GLU A 21 -7.61 35.77 -17.56
N TYR A 22 -8.85 35.81 -17.04
CA TYR A 22 -9.39 34.70 -16.23
C TYR A 22 -9.51 33.40 -17.04
N ILE A 23 -10.01 33.49 -18.28
CA ILE A 23 -10.14 32.38 -19.20
C ILE A 23 -8.75 31.73 -19.44
N GLN A 24 -7.73 32.58 -19.73
CA GLN A 24 -6.38 32.08 -19.96
C GLN A 24 -5.79 31.39 -18.71
N LEU A 25 -5.98 31.95 -17.53
CA LEU A 25 -5.55 31.38 -16.26
C LEU A 25 -6.18 29.98 -16.04
N CYS A 26 -7.47 29.83 -16.31
CA CYS A 26 -8.16 28.54 -16.23
C CYS A 26 -7.62 27.52 -17.23
N LEU A 27 -7.32 27.95 -18.47
CA LEU A 27 -6.75 27.08 -19.50
C LEU A 27 -5.33 26.62 -19.14
N ASP A 28 -4.49 27.54 -18.64
CA ASP A 28 -3.14 27.23 -18.21
C ASP A 28 -3.14 26.22 -17.05
N TYR A 29 -3.99 26.45 -16.05
CA TYR A 29 -4.22 25.51 -14.95
C TYR A 29 -4.67 24.15 -15.44
N ALA A 30 -5.68 24.10 -16.32
CA ALA A 30 -6.18 22.86 -16.88
C ALA A 30 -5.10 22.12 -17.69
N SER A 31 -4.24 22.85 -18.40
CA SER A 31 -3.16 22.26 -19.21
C SER A 31 -2.13 21.53 -18.34
N ILE A 32 -1.80 22.08 -17.15
CA ILE A 32 -0.89 21.46 -16.18
C ILE A 32 -1.43 20.10 -15.71
N LEU A 33 -2.70 20.06 -15.32
CA LEU A 33 -3.34 18.83 -14.85
C LEU A 33 -3.48 17.80 -15.96
N LYS A 34 -3.92 18.21 -17.16
CA LYS A 34 -4.05 17.32 -18.32
C LYS A 34 -2.73 16.73 -18.76
N LYS A 35 -1.64 17.50 -18.73
CA LYS A 35 -0.30 16.99 -19.04
C LYS A 35 0.10 15.83 -18.14
N ASN A 36 -0.38 15.81 -16.90
CA ASN A 36 -0.19 14.73 -15.94
C ASN A 36 -1.30 13.67 -15.98
N ASN A 37 -2.21 13.74 -16.94
CA ASN A 37 -3.39 12.88 -17.07
C ASN A 37 -4.28 12.90 -15.80
N LEU A 38 -4.40 14.08 -15.18
CA LEU A 38 -5.20 14.31 -13.98
C LEU A 38 -6.54 14.98 -14.30
N PRO A 39 -7.60 14.71 -13.52
CA PRO A 39 -8.87 15.42 -13.67
C PRO A 39 -8.69 16.90 -13.38
N VAL A 40 -9.28 17.74 -14.23
CA VAL A 40 -9.29 19.20 -14.03
C VAL A 40 -10.35 19.54 -12.99
N ILE A 41 -9.93 20.02 -11.84
CA ILE A 41 -10.80 20.42 -10.73
C ILE A 41 -10.50 21.89 -10.43
N PHE A 42 -11.39 22.79 -10.83
CA PHE A 42 -11.18 24.22 -10.66
C PHE A 42 -11.32 24.69 -9.21
N ASP A 43 -12.30 24.12 -8.50
CA ASP A 43 -12.57 24.38 -7.09
C ASP A 43 -13.30 23.20 -6.44
N VAL A 44 -13.60 23.32 -5.15
CA VAL A 44 -14.28 22.26 -4.38
C VAL A 44 -15.72 22.06 -4.85
N GLU A 45 -16.44 23.12 -5.25
CA GLU A 45 -17.82 23.04 -5.74
C GLU A 45 -17.86 22.27 -7.05
N HIS A 46 -16.95 22.56 -7.98
CA HIS A 46 -16.80 21.82 -9.24
C HIS A 46 -16.51 20.32 -8.98
N LEU A 47 -15.65 20.00 -8.02
CA LEU A 47 -15.39 18.59 -7.62
C LEU A 47 -16.67 17.91 -7.13
N LEU A 48 -17.43 18.57 -6.26
CA LEU A 48 -18.62 18.01 -5.64
C LEU A 48 -19.79 17.90 -6.62
N ASP A 49 -20.00 18.89 -7.45
CA ASP A 49 -21.16 18.96 -8.34
C ASP A 49 -20.96 18.14 -9.63
N TYR A 50 -19.74 18.09 -10.14
CA TYR A 50 -19.44 17.41 -11.40
C TYR A 50 -18.93 15.98 -11.20
N TYR A 51 -17.92 15.81 -10.34
CA TYR A 51 -17.28 14.50 -10.16
C TYR A 51 -17.91 13.65 -9.05
N TRP A 52 -18.46 14.29 -7.99
CA TRP A 52 -19.02 13.60 -6.84
C TRP A 52 -20.53 13.80 -6.69
N THR A 53 -21.22 13.94 -7.81
CA THR A 53 -22.69 14.11 -7.85
C THR A 53 -23.40 13.06 -7.00
N GLY A 54 -24.37 13.52 -6.19
CA GLY A 54 -25.13 12.66 -5.25
C GLY A 54 -24.41 12.33 -3.94
N HIS A 55 -23.13 12.65 -3.80
CA HIS A 55 -22.35 12.49 -2.55
C HIS A 55 -22.11 13.81 -1.80
N PHE A 56 -22.47 14.93 -2.38
CA PHE A 56 -22.64 16.23 -1.75
C PHE A 56 -23.95 16.21 -0.92
N PRO A 57 -24.11 16.82 0.20
CA PRO A 57 -23.21 17.52 1.12
C PRO A 57 -22.44 16.62 2.11
N TRP A 58 -22.65 15.33 2.06
CA TRP A 58 -22.07 14.35 3.00
C TRP A 58 -20.56 14.26 2.90
N ALA A 59 -19.98 14.39 1.72
CA ALA A 59 -18.53 14.38 1.52
C ALA A 59 -17.86 15.50 2.32
N ASN A 60 -18.39 16.72 2.29
CA ASN A 60 -17.87 17.86 3.04
C ASN A 60 -18.02 17.66 4.56
N ALA A 61 -19.13 17.09 5.03
CA ALA A 61 -19.32 16.76 6.44
C ALA A 61 -18.37 15.65 6.91
N CYS A 62 -18.17 14.61 6.10
CA CYS A 62 -17.31 13.47 6.43
C CYS A 62 -15.83 13.86 6.59
N CYS A 63 -15.36 14.89 5.86
CA CYS A 63 -13.96 15.35 5.95
C CYS A 63 -13.65 16.12 7.24
N ARG A 64 -14.67 16.66 7.91
CA ARG A 64 -14.50 17.50 9.11
C ARG A 64 -14.55 16.73 10.42
N PHE A 65 -15.13 15.50 10.42
CA PHE A 65 -15.42 14.76 11.64
C PHE A 65 -14.83 13.35 11.62
N ASP A 66 -14.19 12.96 12.71
CA ASP A 66 -13.63 11.61 12.90
C ASP A 66 -14.69 10.51 12.97
N TRP A 67 -15.98 10.86 13.17
CA TRP A 67 -17.09 9.92 13.13
C TRP A 67 -17.27 9.21 11.78
N ALA A 68 -16.69 9.76 10.71
CA ALA A 68 -16.71 9.16 9.38
C ALA A 68 -15.85 7.88 9.26
N TYR A 69 -15.22 7.45 10.35
CA TYR A 69 -14.45 6.21 10.43
C TYR A 69 -14.98 5.29 11.52
N LYS A 70 -14.99 4.00 11.21
CA LYS A 70 -15.28 2.94 12.17
C LYS A 70 -14.00 2.24 12.58
N ASP A 71 -13.64 2.30 13.85
CA ASP A 71 -12.40 1.72 14.36
C ASP A 71 -12.58 0.25 14.73
N TYR A 72 -11.64 -0.59 14.30
CA TYR A 72 -11.57 -2.02 14.60
C TYR A 72 -10.20 -2.37 15.17
N LYS A 73 -10.19 -3.34 16.10
CA LYS A 73 -8.95 -3.92 16.61
C LYS A 73 -8.76 -5.32 16.03
N ILE A 74 -7.72 -5.50 15.23
CA ILE A 74 -7.34 -6.79 14.67
C ILE A 74 -6.15 -7.34 15.45
N ARG A 75 -6.22 -8.59 15.91
CA ARG A 75 -5.12 -9.24 16.64
C ARG A 75 -3.92 -9.44 15.72
N LYS A 76 -2.73 -8.98 16.14
CA LYS A 76 -1.46 -9.23 15.43
C LYS A 76 -1.08 -10.70 15.55
N LYS A 77 -0.35 -11.24 14.56
CA LYS A 77 0.15 -12.63 14.58
C LYS A 77 1.11 -12.90 15.74
N THR A 78 1.84 -11.88 16.18
CA THR A 78 2.82 -11.99 17.28
C THR A 78 2.19 -11.67 18.62
N ARG A 79 2.07 -10.40 18.99
CA ARG A 79 1.44 -9.91 20.24
C ARG A 79 0.82 -8.53 19.99
N GLY A 80 -0.32 -8.27 20.67
CA GLY A 80 -1.02 -6.98 20.62
C GLY A 80 -2.04 -6.88 19.48
N PHE A 81 -2.57 -5.67 19.29
CA PHE A 81 -3.61 -5.36 18.33
C PHE A 81 -3.11 -4.34 17.31
N ARG A 82 -3.73 -4.35 16.14
CA ARG A 82 -3.62 -3.33 15.10
C ARG A 82 -4.94 -2.60 15.05
N GLU A 83 -4.92 -1.28 15.15
CA GLU A 83 -6.11 -0.46 14.98
C GLU A 83 -6.31 -0.21 13.49
N ILE A 84 -7.50 -0.50 12.99
CA ILE A 84 -7.91 -0.24 11.61
C ILE A 84 -9.05 0.75 11.64
N SER A 85 -8.91 1.81 10.89
CA SER A 85 -9.90 2.86 10.75
C SER A 85 -10.54 2.77 9.36
N ALA A 86 -11.66 2.05 9.27
CA ALA A 86 -12.37 1.90 8.03
C ALA A 86 -13.30 3.09 7.79
N PRO A 87 -13.21 3.80 6.66
CA PRO A 87 -14.12 4.88 6.34
C PRO A 87 -15.54 4.35 6.13
N ILE A 88 -16.56 5.15 6.45
CA ILE A 88 -17.95 4.87 6.11
C ILE A 88 -18.13 4.82 4.58
N PRO A 89 -19.21 4.18 4.07
CA PRO A 89 -19.35 3.95 2.61
C PRO A 89 -19.17 5.20 1.75
N THR A 90 -19.75 6.33 2.12
CA THR A 90 -19.65 7.59 1.38
C THR A 90 -18.21 8.10 1.31
N LEU A 91 -17.52 8.20 2.46
CA LEU A 91 -16.11 8.61 2.50
C LEU A 91 -15.22 7.62 1.75
N LYS A 92 -15.50 6.32 1.89
CA LYS A 92 -14.78 5.26 1.17
C LYS A 92 -14.91 5.41 -0.34
N TRP A 93 -16.10 5.77 -0.83
CA TRP A 93 -16.34 6.03 -2.24
C TRP A 93 -15.50 7.23 -2.73
N CYS A 94 -15.51 8.37 -2.02
CA CYS A 94 -14.68 9.53 -2.34
C CYS A 94 -13.19 9.18 -2.38
N GLN A 95 -12.70 8.41 -1.40
CA GLN A 95 -11.31 7.96 -1.35
C GLN A 95 -10.96 6.99 -2.48
N HIS A 96 -11.87 6.10 -2.91
CA HIS A 96 -11.67 5.28 -4.10
C HIS A 96 -11.64 6.13 -5.36
N TRP A 97 -12.50 7.14 -5.46
CA TRP A 97 -12.46 8.06 -6.58
C TRP A 97 -11.09 8.76 -6.70
N ILE A 98 -10.57 9.31 -5.59
CA ILE A 98 -9.22 9.91 -5.54
C ILE A 98 -8.16 8.89 -5.93
N GLN A 99 -8.24 7.67 -5.40
CA GLN A 99 -7.30 6.60 -5.72
C GLN A 99 -7.24 6.34 -7.22
N HIS A 100 -8.39 6.10 -7.86
CA HIS A 100 -8.47 5.70 -9.27
C HIS A 100 -8.22 6.85 -10.24
N ASN A 101 -8.72 8.06 -9.93
CA ASN A 101 -8.66 9.18 -10.89
C ASN A 101 -7.44 10.09 -10.67
N ILE A 102 -6.78 10.05 -9.53
CA ILE A 102 -5.62 10.89 -9.25
C ILE A 102 -4.38 10.03 -8.97
N LEU A 103 -4.41 9.19 -7.94
CA LEU A 103 -3.19 8.54 -7.45
C LEU A 103 -2.65 7.47 -8.42
N GLU A 104 -3.52 6.69 -9.04
CA GLU A 104 -3.12 5.64 -9.99
C GLU A 104 -2.52 6.22 -11.29
N HIS A 105 -2.86 7.46 -11.66
CA HIS A 105 -2.30 8.13 -12.83
C HIS A 105 -0.84 8.60 -12.66
N VAL A 106 -0.35 8.66 -11.43
CA VAL A 106 1.02 9.12 -11.11
C VAL A 106 1.90 8.01 -10.53
N VAL A 107 1.47 6.74 -10.61
CA VAL A 107 2.20 5.58 -10.07
C VAL A 107 3.59 5.41 -10.70
N ASP A 108 3.79 5.83 -11.93
CA ASP A 108 5.08 5.79 -12.63
C ASP A 108 6.17 6.65 -11.98
N ARG A 109 5.80 7.56 -11.05
CA ARG A 109 6.75 8.32 -10.23
C ARG A 109 7.42 7.47 -9.15
N LEU A 110 6.87 6.28 -8.84
CA LEU A 110 7.41 5.39 -7.82
C LEU A 110 8.58 4.57 -8.38
N SER A 111 9.65 4.48 -7.60
CA SER A 111 10.80 3.65 -7.94
C SER A 111 10.44 2.18 -8.15
N SER A 112 11.25 1.49 -8.96
CA SER A 112 11.18 0.03 -9.15
C SER A 112 11.42 -0.75 -7.86
N SER A 113 12.10 -0.18 -6.89
CA SER A 113 12.38 -0.79 -5.57
C SER A 113 11.18 -0.79 -4.61
N VAL A 114 10.11 -0.04 -4.92
CA VAL A 114 8.88 0.02 -4.10
C VAL A 114 7.90 -1.04 -4.56
N HIS A 115 7.62 -2.06 -3.74
CA HIS A 115 6.78 -3.20 -4.11
C HIS A 115 5.42 -3.25 -3.42
N GLY A 116 5.27 -2.66 -2.23
CA GLY A 116 3.99 -2.66 -1.51
C GLY A 116 2.96 -1.75 -2.18
N PHE A 117 1.72 -2.21 -2.32
CA PHE A 117 0.57 -1.44 -2.82
C PHE A 117 0.70 -0.92 -4.25
N VAL A 118 1.57 -1.47 -5.06
CA VAL A 118 1.77 -1.12 -6.47
C VAL A 118 1.24 -2.26 -7.33
N GLN A 119 0.48 -1.93 -8.37
CA GLN A 119 -0.06 -2.91 -9.30
C GLN A 119 1.06 -3.72 -9.96
N ASN A 120 0.83 -5.02 -10.19
CA ASN A 120 1.79 -5.97 -10.76
C ASN A 120 3.05 -6.20 -9.91
N ARG A 121 3.13 -5.65 -8.69
CA ARG A 121 4.17 -5.93 -7.70
C ARG A 121 3.61 -6.75 -6.54
N SER A 122 4.44 -7.54 -5.88
CA SER A 122 4.02 -8.50 -4.85
C SER A 122 5.13 -8.74 -3.84
N ILE A 123 4.83 -9.49 -2.77
CA ILE A 123 5.84 -9.98 -1.83
C ILE A 123 6.90 -10.84 -2.52
N GLN A 124 6.57 -11.52 -3.63
CA GLN A 124 7.51 -12.31 -4.41
C GLN A 124 8.45 -11.42 -5.20
N THR A 125 7.94 -10.40 -5.91
CA THR A 125 8.78 -9.44 -6.65
C THR A 125 9.68 -8.65 -5.70
N ASN A 126 9.20 -8.35 -4.47
CA ASN A 126 9.99 -7.73 -3.40
C ASN A 126 11.12 -8.63 -2.90
N ALA A 127 10.89 -9.94 -2.80
CA ALA A 127 11.87 -10.89 -2.29
C ALA A 127 12.92 -11.30 -3.35
N LEU A 128 12.58 -11.25 -4.63
CA LEU A 128 13.39 -11.75 -5.73
C LEU A 128 14.79 -11.10 -5.83
N PRO A 129 14.97 -9.79 -5.67
CA PRO A 129 16.29 -9.17 -5.72
C PRO A 129 17.24 -9.68 -4.64
N HIS A 130 16.73 -10.19 -3.52
CA HIS A 130 17.51 -10.61 -2.35
C HIS A 130 17.91 -12.09 -2.36
N VAL A 131 17.64 -12.81 -3.46
CA VAL A 131 18.06 -14.21 -3.63
C VAL A 131 19.60 -14.29 -3.73
N ASN A 132 20.17 -15.35 -3.18
CA ASN A 132 21.62 -15.62 -3.16
C ASN A 132 22.47 -14.55 -2.45
N SER A 133 21.89 -13.82 -1.49
CA SER A 133 22.63 -12.87 -0.67
C SER A 133 23.42 -13.57 0.43
N GLU A 134 24.56 -12.99 0.83
CA GLU A 134 25.36 -13.44 1.97
C GLU A 134 24.82 -12.88 3.30
N TRP A 135 24.12 -11.74 3.24
CA TRP A 135 23.46 -11.11 4.38
C TRP A 135 22.20 -10.33 3.95
N ILE A 136 21.28 -10.14 4.90
CA ILE A 136 20.06 -9.34 4.76
C ILE A 136 19.87 -8.49 6.01
N ILE A 137 19.53 -7.20 5.81
CA ILE A 137 19.02 -6.31 6.86
C ILE A 137 17.55 -6.08 6.59
N ASN A 138 16.71 -6.30 7.61
CA ASN A 138 15.30 -5.93 7.60
C ASN A 138 15.06 -4.84 8.64
N ILE A 139 14.38 -3.76 8.23
CA ILE A 139 13.97 -2.64 9.09
C ILE A 139 12.50 -2.37 8.87
N ASP A 140 11.72 -2.27 9.94
CA ASP A 140 10.29 -1.95 9.92
C ASP A 140 10.10 -0.50 10.37
N LEU A 141 9.29 0.28 9.67
CA LEU A 141 8.96 1.64 10.06
C LEU A 141 7.83 1.61 11.10
N LYS A 142 8.08 2.26 12.25
CA LYS A 142 7.09 2.33 13.32
C LYS A 142 6.01 3.34 12.98
N ASP A 143 4.74 2.96 13.20
CA ASP A 143 3.57 3.83 13.03
C ASP A 143 3.55 4.54 11.66
N TYR A 144 3.87 3.77 10.59
CA TYR A 144 4.17 4.27 9.25
C TYR A 144 3.10 5.24 8.71
N PHE A 145 1.82 4.84 8.70
CA PHE A 145 0.74 5.70 8.23
C PHE A 145 0.54 6.93 9.13
N ASP A 146 0.58 6.75 10.44
CA ASP A 146 0.44 7.84 11.41
C ASP A 146 1.59 8.86 11.34
N SER A 147 2.77 8.46 10.84
CA SER A 147 3.93 9.35 10.62
C SER A 147 3.75 10.31 9.45
N ILE A 148 2.76 10.08 8.60
CA ILE A 148 2.48 10.89 7.41
C ILE A 148 1.36 11.87 7.73
N SER A 149 1.76 13.12 8.03
CA SER A 149 0.84 14.19 8.41
C SER A 149 -0.01 14.68 7.23
N GLN A 150 -1.14 15.31 7.57
CA GLN A 150 -2.00 16.00 6.59
C GLN A 150 -1.23 17.04 5.78
N LYS A 151 -0.29 17.76 6.40
CA LYS A 151 0.53 18.74 5.69
C LYS A 151 1.29 18.11 4.53
N LYS A 152 1.92 16.94 4.74
CA LYS A 152 2.61 16.21 3.66
C LYS A 152 1.65 15.81 2.54
N VAL A 153 0.40 15.42 2.89
CA VAL A 153 -0.64 15.08 1.91
C VAL A 153 -1.10 16.31 1.14
N LEU A 154 -1.29 17.44 1.80
CA LEU A 154 -1.58 18.75 1.19
C LEU A 154 -0.48 19.14 0.18
N ASP A 155 0.77 19.15 0.64
CA ASP A 155 1.93 19.49 -0.19
C ASP A 155 2.04 18.57 -1.43
N PHE A 156 1.65 17.31 -1.32
CA PHE A 156 1.61 16.39 -2.46
C PHE A 156 0.58 16.81 -3.51
N PHE A 157 -0.67 17.15 -3.12
CA PHE A 157 -1.68 17.60 -4.07
C PHE A 157 -1.31 18.92 -4.73
N LEU A 158 -0.72 19.86 -3.98
CA LEU A 158 -0.16 21.10 -4.53
C LEU A 158 0.94 20.82 -5.58
N GLN A 159 1.85 19.89 -5.31
CA GLN A 159 2.89 19.47 -6.26
C GLN A 159 2.34 18.76 -7.52
N LEU A 160 1.14 18.20 -7.46
CA LEU A 160 0.45 17.68 -8.63
C LEU A 160 -0.12 18.79 -9.52
N GLY A 161 -0.22 20.03 -9.00
CA GLY A 161 -0.73 21.21 -9.70
C GLY A 161 -2.15 21.59 -9.29
N TYR A 162 -2.74 20.96 -8.27
CA TYR A 162 -4.06 21.37 -7.77
C TYR A 162 -3.95 22.68 -6.98
N GLU A 163 -5.00 23.48 -7.10
CA GLU A 163 -5.15 24.75 -6.38
C GLU A 163 -5.29 24.51 -4.86
N ASP A 164 -4.95 25.54 -4.06
CA ASP A 164 -4.86 25.46 -2.61
C ASP A 164 -6.12 24.90 -1.94
N SER A 165 -7.31 25.42 -2.32
CA SER A 165 -8.58 25.01 -1.73
C SER A 165 -8.93 23.54 -2.05
N VAL A 166 -8.66 23.10 -3.28
CA VAL A 166 -8.84 21.72 -3.74
C VAL A 166 -7.86 20.80 -3.03
N SER A 167 -6.60 21.19 -2.93
CA SER A 167 -5.54 20.42 -2.26
C SER A 167 -5.82 20.24 -0.78
N GLU A 168 -6.28 21.30 -0.10
CA GLU A 168 -6.70 21.24 1.30
C GLU A 168 -7.89 20.29 1.47
N PHE A 169 -8.91 20.40 0.62
CA PHE A 169 -10.07 19.54 0.67
C PHE A 169 -9.70 18.06 0.45
N LEU A 170 -8.92 17.73 -0.59
CA LEU A 170 -8.46 16.38 -0.88
C LEU A 170 -7.61 15.83 0.28
N SER A 171 -6.75 16.65 0.89
CA SER A 171 -5.95 16.25 2.05
C SER A 171 -6.82 15.92 3.26
N ASN A 172 -7.89 16.68 3.49
CA ASN A 172 -8.88 16.44 4.55
C ASN A 172 -9.61 15.10 4.33
N VAL A 173 -10.03 14.80 3.09
CA VAL A 173 -10.68 13.54 2.72
C VAL A 173 -9.77 12.32 2.98
N CYS A 174 -8.47 12.48 2.76
CA CYS A 174 -7.48 11.40 2.88
C CYS A 174 -6.91 11.20 4.28
N THR A 175 -7.18 12.10 5.22
CA THR A 175 -6.59 12.06 6.57
C THR A 175 -7.64 12.10 7.67
N ARG A 176 -7.25 11.63 8.87
CA ARG A 176 -8.05 11.73 10.10
C ARG A 176 -7.16 12.08 11.28
N PHE A 177 -7.75 12.45 12.41
CA PHE A 177 -7.01 12.65 13.65
C PHE A 177 -6.39 11.33 14.14
N SER A 178 -5.08 11.32 14.30
CA SER A 178 -4.32 10.19 14.85
C SER A 178 -4.10 10.37 16.34
N ARG A 179 -4.44 9.34 17.12
CA ARG A 179 -4.16 9.29 18.57
C ARG A 179 -2.68 8.99 18.86
N VAL A 180 -1.89 8.62 17.85
CA VAL A 180 -0.46 8.32 17.98
C VAL A 180 0.37 9.60 17.91
N THR A 181 0.03 10.49 16.96
CA THR A 181 0.80 11.72 16.69
C THR A 181 0.08 12.98 17.17
N TYR A 182 -1.18 12.89 17.61
CA TYR A 182 -2.04 14.00 18.04
C TYR A 182 -2.24 15.07 16.96
N GLN A 183 -2.19 14.65 15.69
CA GLN A 183 -2.44 15.50 14.52
C GLN A 183 -3.17 14.69 13.44
N ARG A 184 -3.67 15.35 12.40
CA ARG A 184 -4.25 14.62 11.26
C ARG A 184 -3.15 13.93 10.47
N ALA A 185 -3.38 12.64 10.15
CA ALA A 185 -2.45 11.77 9.46
C ALA A 185 -3.20 10.75 8.60
N LEU A 186 -2.47 9.96 7.81
CA LEU A 186 -3.06 8.87 7.03
C LEU A 186 -3.62 7.79 7.96
N PRO A 187 -4.91 7.42 7.82
CA PRO A 187 -5.50 6.33 8.59
C PRO A 187 -5.09 4.96 8.03
N GLN A 188 -4.85 4.00 8.91
CA GLN A 188 -4.69 2.62 8.51
C GLN A 188 -6.05 2.00 8.19
N GLY A 189 -6.37 1.82 6.90
CA GLY A 189 -7.62 1.21 6.43
C GLY A 189 -8.39 2.03 5.40
N ALA A 190 -7.96 3.25 5.10
CA ALA A 190 -8.50 4.05 4.00
C ALA A 190 -7.92 3.59 2.65
N PRO A 191 -8.71 3.60 1.56
CA PRO A 191 -8.26 3.22 0.22
C PRO A 191 -7.06 4.03 -0.30
N THR A 192 -7.02 5.33 -0.01
CA THR A 192 -5.96 6.24 -0.47
C THR A 192 -4.65 6.09 0.28
N SER A 193 -4.68 5.67 1.56
CA SER A 193 -3.49 5.66 2.42
C SER A 193 -2.32 4.86 1.86
N PRO A 194 -2.50 3.67 1.22
CA PRO A 194 -1.39 2.89 0.72
C PRO A 194 -0.56 3.59 -0.37
N LEU A 195 -1.22 4.16 -1.38
CA LEU A 195 -0.52 4.88 -2.47
C LEU A 195 0.05 6.22 -2.00
N LEU A 196 -0.71 7.00 -1.22
CA LEU A 196 -0.20 8.24 -0.64
C LEU A 196 1.04 7.99 0.22
N ALA A 197 1.04 6.93 1.03
CA ALA A 197 2.21 6.57 1.82
C ALA A 197 3.42 6.28 0.93
N ASN A 198 3.26 5.59 -0.19
CA ASN A 198 4.35 5.37 -1.14
C ASN A 198 4.88 6.68 -1.74
N PHE A 199 4.00 7.57 -2.20
CA PHE A 199 4.42 8.86 -2.78
C PHE A 199 5.15 9.74 -1.77
N LEU A 200 4.68 9.76 -0.53
CA LEU A 200 5.23 10.59 0.54
C LEU A 200 6.52 10.01 1.17
N THR A 201 6.93 8.83 0.68
CA THR A 201 8.18 8.16 1.07
C THR A 201 9.22 8.18 -0.07
N ILE A 202 8.91 8.75 -1.25
CA ILE A 202 9.80 8.75 -2.42
C ILE A 202 11.20 9.34 -2.10
N ASN A 203 11.28 10.41 -1.32
CA ASN A 203 12.57 11.02 -1.01
C ASN A 203 13.41 10.12 -0.10
N LEU A 204 12.79 9.43 0.86
CA LEU A 204 13.47 8.39 1.64
C LEU A 204 13.96 7.25 0.73
N ASP A 205 13.11 6.78 -0.19
CA ASP A 205 13.50 5.71 -1.13
C ASP A 205 14.72 6.13 -1.96
N LYS A 206 14.75 7.36 -2.48
CA LYS A 206 15.88 7.88 -3.27
C LYS A 206 17.20 7.89 -2.49
N ASP A 207 17.17 8.29 -1.23
CA ASP A 207 18.40 8.32 -0.41
C ASP A 207 18.84 6.91 -0.01
N LEU A 208 17.89 6.01 0.25
CA LEU A 208 18.22 4.60 0.53
C LEU A 208 18.69 3.83 -0.72
N GLU A 209 18.16 4.16 -1.90
CA GLU A 209 18.65 3.63 -3.18
C GLU A 209 20.07 4.10 -3.47
N ARG A 210 20.34 5.40 -3.27
CA ARG A 210 21.69 5.95 -3.44
C ARG A 210 22.69 5.24 -2.50
N LEU A 211 22.37 5.07 -1.23
CA LEU A 211 23.20 4.32 -0.29
C LEU A 211 23.45 2.89 -0.78
N ALA A 212 22.41 2.24 -1.33
CA ALA A 212 22.52 0.88 -1.83
C ALA A 212 23.44 0.80 -3.05
N GLU A 213 23.35 1.75 -3.99
CA GLU A 213 24.20 1.85 -5.18
C GLU A 213 25.66 2.12 -4.81
N GLU A 214 25.92 3.08 -3.91
CA GLU A 214 27.27 3.45 -3.44
C GLU A 214 28.01 2.27 -2.78
N LEU A 215 27.28 1.37 -2.13
CA LEU A 215 27.85 0.25 -1.38
C LEU A 215 27.64 -1.12 -2.05
N ASP A 216 27.22 -1.15 -3.32
CA ASP A 216 26.91 -2.38 -4.09
C ASP A 216 25.97 -3.30 -3.33
N MET A 217 24.89 -2.72 -2.81
CA MET A 217 23.81 -3.44 -2.10
C MET A 217 22.53 -3.44 -2.92
N ARG A 218 21.62 -4.31 -2.56
CA ARG A 218 20.26 -4.35 -3.09
C ARG A 218 19.31 -3.75 -2.07
N TYR A 219 18.39 -2.91 -2.53
CA TYR A 219 17.37 -2.27 -1.74
C TYR A 219 15.99 -2.56 -2.29
N THR A 220 15.03 -2.85 -1.41
CA THR A 220 13.61 -2.86 -1.72
C THR A 220 12.77 -2.42 -0.52
N ARG A 221 11.57 -1.90 -0.79
CA ARG A 221 10.59 -1.56 0.25
C ARG A 221 9.21 -2.15 -0.08
N TYR A 222 8.62 -2.79 0.91
CA TYR A 222 7.23 -3.23 0.87
C TYR A 222 6.44 -2.57 2.00
N ALA A 223 5.74 -1.47 1.71
CA ALA A 223 5.06 -0.62 2.70
C ALA A 223 6.04 -0.08 3.76
N ASP A 224 5.88 -0.53 5.02
CA ASP A 224 6.74 -0.22 6.17
C ASP A 224 7.96 -1.13 6.31
N ASP A 225 8.05 -2.22 5.53
CA ASP A 225 9.16 -3.17 5.56
C ASP A 225 10.26 -2.77 4.55
N ILE A 226 11.41 -2.32 5.03
CA ILE A 226 12.63 -2.00 4.28
C ILE A 226 13.57 -3.20 4.32
N THR A 227 14.15 -3.56 3.18
CA THR A 227 15.10 -4.66 3.06
C THR A 227 16.33 -4.23 2.29
N PHE A 228 17.52 -4.45 2.88
CA PHE A 228 18.81 -4.40 2.20
C PHE A 228 19.46 -5.78 2.16
N SER A 229 20.24 -6.05 1.14
CA SER A 229 21.04 -7.28 1.07
C SER A 229 22.27 -7.11 0.18
N GLY A 230 23.26 -7.98 0.36
CA GLY A 230 24.47 -7.97 -0.45
C GLY A 230 25.06 -9.36 -0.62
N VAL A 231 25.95 -9.47 -1.61
CA VAL A 231 26.71 -10.69 -1.94
C VAL A 231 28.13 -10.68 -1.34
N GLN A 232 28.55 -9.54 -0.81
CA GLN A 232 29.82 -9.40 -0.10
C GLN A 232 29.76 -10.20 1.23
N LYS A 233 30.88 -10.82 1.64
CA LYS A 233 30.93 -11.60 2.88
C LYS A 233 30.65 -10.75 4.13
N THR A 234 31.09 -9.50 4.11
CA THR A 234 30.91 -8.53 5.19
C THR A 234 29.86 -7.50 4.79
N CYS A 235 28.89 -7.23 5.65
CA CYS A 235 27.93 -6.15 5.44
C CYS A 235 28.66 -4.80 5.56
N PRO A 236 28.62 -3.92 4.53
CA PRO A 236 29.38 -2.67 4.51
C PRO A 236 28.72 -1.55 5.34
N VAL A 237 27.52 -1.77 5.83
CA VAL A 237 26.70 -0.77 6.54
C VAL A 237 26.14 -1.35 7.84
N THR A 238 26.00 -0.53 8.86
CA THR A 238 25.29 -0.91 10.09
C THR A 238 23.81 -0.55 10.00
N PRO A 239 22.92 -1.25 10.72
CA PRO A 239 21.51 -0.82 10.81
C PRO A 239 21.36 0.63 11.26
N ARG A 240 22.28 1.16 12.08
CA ARG A 240 22.26 2.53 12.60
C ARG A 240 22.45 3.57 11.49
N ASP A 241 23.28 3.28 10.49
CA ASP A 241 23.54 4.19 9.38
C ASP A 241 22.25 4.38 8.55
N ILE A 242 21.53 3.28 8.29
CA ILE A 242 20.24 3.30 7.60
C ILE A 242 19.17 3.97 8.47
N GLU A 243 19.16 3.69 9.79
CA GLU A 243 18.23 4.32 10.74
C GLU A 243 18.39 5.85 10.78
N ASN A 244 19.60 6.37 10.63
CA ASN A 244 19.84 7.82 10.59
C ASN A 244 19.15 8.46 9.37
N ILE A 245 19.28 7.89 8.19
CA ILE A 245 18.58 8.36 6.97
C ILE A 245 17.05 8.32 7.19
N ILE A 246 16.53 7.25 7.80
CA ILE A 246 15.09 7.13 8.11
C ILE A 246 14.64 8.29 9.04
N TYR A 247 15.44 8.64 10.06
CA TYR A 247 15.13 9.76 10.96
C TYR A 247 15.15 11.13 10.25
N GLU A 248 16.08 11.36 9.34
CA GLU A 248 16.18 12.59 8.55
C GLU A 248 14.91 12.87 7.74
N HIS A 249 14.24 11.80 7.26
CA HIS A 249 12.96 11.90 6.54
C HIS A 249 11.73 11.94 7.46
N GLY A 250 11.94 12.00 8.79
CA GLY A 250 10.86 12.11 9.78
C GLY A 250 10.12 10.80 10.07
N PHE A 251 10.67 9.66 9.65
CA PHE A 251 10.18 8.33 10.03
C PHE A 251 10.94 7.77 11.24
N ARG A 252 10.40 6.73 11.85
CA ARG A 252 11.01 6.08 13.01
C ARG A 252 11.19 4.59 12.74
N PRO A 253 12.43 4.05 12.79
CA PRO A 253 12.65 2.61 12.69
C PRO A 253 12.17 1.90 13.95
N ASN A 254 11.62 0.71 13.77
CA ASN A 254 11.22 -0.17 14.87
C ASN A 254 12.42 -1.03 15.30
N LYS A 255 13.23 -0.51 16.23
CA LYS A 255 14.45 -1.18 16.70
C LYS A 255 14.24 -2.61 17.21
N SER A 256 13.05 -2.92 17.74
CA SER A 256 12.74 -4.26 18.21
C SER A 256 12.55 -5.28 17.07
N LYS A 257 12.29 -4.80 15.86
CA LYS A 257 12.11 -5.61 14.65
C LYS A 257 13.31 -5.54 13.69
N THR A 258 14.18 -4.54 13.82
CA THR A 258 15.41 -4.45 13.02
C THR A 258 16.26 -5.69 13.23
N ARG A 259 16.63 -6.37 12.14
CA ARG A 259 17.40 -7.61 12.14
C ARG A 259 18.42 -7.62 11.02
N ILE A 260 19.63 -8.06 11.34
CA ILE A 260 20.62 -8.49 10.37
C ILE A 260 20.75 -10.01 10.42
N ARG A 261 20.79 -10.66 9.29
CA ARG A 261 20.95 -12.11 9.15
C ARG A 261 21.99 -12.42 8.09
N TYR A 262 22.77 -13.43 8.36
CA TYR A 262 23.80 -13.92 7.45
C TYR A 262 23.44 -15.28 6.88
N LYS A 263 24.05 -15.63 5.76
CA LYS A 263 23.97 -16.96 5.14
C LYS A 263 24.28 -18.06 6.16
N GLY A 264 23.54 -19.16 6.10
CA GLY A 264 23.54 -20.19 7.14
C GLY A 264 22.41 -20.01 8.18
N SER A 265 21.85 -18.80 8.30
CA SER A 265 20.63 -18.53 9.04
C SER A 265 19.40 -18.42 8.13
N ARG A 266 18.20 -18.39 8.73
CA ARG A 266 16.96 -18.25 7.98
C ARG A 266 16.77 -16.80 7.52
N MET A 267 17.13 -16.53 6.26
CA MET A 267 16.92 -15.22 5.63
C MET A 267 15.50 -15.11 5.08
N MET A 268 14.82 -14.02 5.40
CA MET A 268 13.42 -13.80 5.02
C MET A 268 13.19 -12.36 4.55
N VAL A 269 12.37 -12.21 3.51
CA VAL A 269 11.88 -10.93 3.00
C VAL A 269 10.36 -11.03 2.84
N THR A 270 9.61 -10.10 3.45
CA THR A 270 8.13 -10.06 3.42
C THR A 270 7.45 -11.42 3.67
N GLY A 271 8.03 -12.22 4.59
CA GLY A 271 7.47 -13.52 4.97
C GLY A 271 7.85 -14.70 4.07
N LEU A 272 8.63 -14.47 3.01
CA LEU A 272 9.20 -15.51 2.14
C LEU A 272 10.66 -15.79 2.51
N THR A 273 11.12 -17.03 2.36
CA THR A 273 12.53 -17.37 2.50
C THR A 273 13.27 -17.10 1.20
N VAL A 274 14.44 -16.47 1.30
CA VAL A 274 15.32 -16.15 0.17
C VAL A 274 16.68 -16.84 0.37
N GLY A 275 16.92 -17.89 -0.37
CA GLY A 275 18.17 -18.62 -0.39
C GLY A 275 18.61 -18.81 -1.83
N ASN A 276 18.54 -20.03 -2.33
CA ASN A 276 18.72 -20.37 -3.74
C ASN A 276 17.46 -20.10 -4.60
N GLY A 277 16.54 -19.31 -4.10
CA GLY A 277 15.27 -18.94 -4.73
C GLY A 277 14.31 -18.35 -3.71
N VAL A 278 13.15 -17.90 -4.18
CA VAL A 278 12.07 -17.39 -3.32
C VAL A 278 11.10 -18.51 -3.00
N HIS A 279 10.92 -18.84 -1.72
CA HIS A 279 10.08 -19.95 -1.31
C HIS A 279 9.15 -19.58 -0.15
N VAL A 280 8.00 -20.24 -0.10
CA VAL A 280 7.15 -20.23 1.09
C VAL A 280 7.86 -20.99 2.23
N PRO A 281 7.86 -20.45 3.47
CA PRO A 281 8.51 -21.11 4.61
C PRO A 281 8.08 -22.57 4.78
N LYS A 282 9.07 -23.44 5.07
CA LYS A 282 8.86 -24.89 5.23
C LYS A 282 7.78 -25.22 6.25
N GLU A 283 7.69 -24.46 7.35
CA GLU A 283 6.69 -24.65 8.40
C GLU A 283 5.29 -24.37 7.89
N TYR A 284 5.12 -23.32 7.06
CA TYR A 284 3.83 -23.01 6.44
C TYR A 284 3.38 -24.14 5.51
N ARG A 285 4.27 -24.60 4.62
CA ARG A 285 3.99 -25.72 3.71
C ARG A 285 3.63 -27.00 4.47
N LYS A 286 4.38 -27.32 5.55
CA LYS A 286 4.08 -28.48 6.42
C LYS A 286 2.72 -28.35 7.09
N GLN A 287 2.32 -27.16 7.51
CA GLN A 287 0.99 -26.94 8.09
C GLN A 287 -0.11 -27.22 7.05
N VAL A 288 0.02 -26.71 5.82
CA VAL A 288 -0.96 -26.95 4.75
C VAL A 288 -1.05 -28.46 4.43
N LEU A 289 0.08 -29.14 4.28
CA LEU A 289 0.12 -30.60 4.04
C LEU A 289 -0.50 -31.39 5.18
N ARG A 290 -0.31 -30.97 6.42
CA ARG A 290 -0.93 -31.61 7.59
C ARG A 290 -2.45 -31.49 7.57
N GLU A 291 -2.98 -30.30 7.25
CA GLU A 291 -4.42 -30.09 7.12
C GLU A 291 -5.00 -30.96 6.00
N LEU A 292 -4.35 -31.01 4.84
CA LEU A 292 -4.74 -31.87 3.71
C LEU A 292 -4.73 -33.36 4.09
N HIS A 293 -3.67 -33.83 4.74
CA HIS A 293 -3.54 -35.20 5.18
C HIS A 293 -4.69 -35.62 6.11
N PHE A 294 -4.98 -34.81 7.11
CA PHE A 294 -6.02 -35.15 8.08
C PHE A 294 -7.43 -35.00 7.49
N ALA A 295 -7.67 -34.00 6.64
CA ALA A 295 -8.94 -33.87 5.93
C ALA A 295 -9.20 -35.07 4.99
N LYS A 296 -8.17 -35.57 4.27
CA LYS A 296 -8.27 -36.75 3.41
C LYS A 296 -8.49 -38.05 4.23
N LYS A 297 -7.76 -38.18 5.38
CA LYS A 297 -7.80 -39.43 6.18
C LYS A 297 -9.05 -39.58 7.03
N TYR A 298 -9.56 -38.53 7.63
CA TYR A 298 -10.65 -38.59 8.62
C TYR A 298 -11.94 -37.91 8.14
N GLY A 299 -11.92 -37.30 6.97
CA GLY A 299 -12.97 -36.42 6.48
C GLY A 299 -12.86 -35.00 7.04
N PRO A 300 -13.29 -33.98 6.26
CA PRO A 300 -13.16 -32.56 6.65
C PRO A 300 -13.89 -32.24 7.97
N GLU A 301 -15.10 -32.75 8.15
CA GLU A 301 -15.94 -32.49 9.34
C GLU A 301 -15.29 -33.02 10.62
N ASN A 302 -14.86 -34.29 10.63
CA ASN A 302 -14.23 -34.90 11.79
C ASN A 302 -12.88 -34.21 12.13
N HIS A 303 -12.13 -33.82 11.10
CA HIS A 303 -10.89 -33.06 11.29
C HIS A 303 -11.21 -31.69 11.93
N CYS A 304 -12.17 -30.92 11.42
CA CYS A 304 -12.56 -29.62 11.96
C CYS A 304 -13.01 -29.73 13.43
N ARG A 305 -13.83 -30.70 13.77
CA ARG A 305 -14.27 -30.96 15.16
C ARG A 305 -13.07 -31.24 16.09
N LYS A 306 -12.12 -32.06 15.66
CA LYS A 306 -10.94 -32.44 16.47
C LYS A 306 -10.00 -31.27 16.73
N VAL A 307 -9.78 -30.40 15.76
CA VAL A 307 -8.90 -29.21 15.90
C VAL A 307 -9.63 -28.00 16.46
N ARG A 308 -10.91 -28.14 16.89
CA ARG A 308 -11.78 -27.04 17.33
C ARG A 308 -11.79 -25.87 16.34
N ASN A 309 -11.76 -26.22 15.04
CA ASN A 309 -11.81 -25.22 13.98
C ASN A 309 -13.27 -24.96 13.61
N GLU A 310 -13.91 -24.03 14.30
CA GLU A 310 -15.29 -23.62 14.08
C GLU A 310 -15.47 -22.75 12.83
N LYS A 311 -14.46 -22.65 11.96
CA LYS A 311 -14.55 -21.89 10.72
C LYS A 311 -15.46 -22.60 9.75
N GLY A 312 -16.66 -22.11 9.57
CA GLY A 312 -17.65 -22.62 8.63
C GLY A 312 -17.22 -22.64 7.15
N TYR A 313 -15.97 -22.24 6.86
CA TYR A 313 -15.38 -22.13 5.52
C TYR A 313 -14.01 -22.80 5.46
N PHE A 314 -13.87 -23.99 6.04
CA PHE A 314 -12.59 -24.72 6.11
C PHE A 314 -12.04 -25.04 4.71
N ARG A 315 -12.90 -25.43 3.77
CA ARG A 315 -12.55 -25.75 2.39
C ARG A 315 -11.93 -24.54 1.69
N GLU A 316 -12.61 -23.42 1.70
CA GLU A 316 -12.18 -22.14 1.09
C GLU A 316 -10.91 -21.61 1.76
N TRP A 317 -10.83 -21.70 3.09
CA TRP A 317 -9.65 -21.31 3.85
C TRP A 317 -8.42 -22.15 3.47
N LEU A 318 -8.58 -23.48 3.35
CA LEU A 318 -7.49 -24.38 2.98
C LEU A 318 -7.09 -24.16 1.51
N LEU A 319 -8.06 -24.00 0.61
CA LEU A 319 -7.82 -23.68 -0.79
C LEU A 319 -7.04 -22.38 -0.94
N GLY A 320 -7.42 -21.30 -0.24
CA GLY A 320 -6.70 -20.04 -0.24
C GLY A 320 -5.23 -20.18 0.18
N ARG A 321 -4.94 -21.02 1.18
CA ARG A 321 -3.56 -21.33 1.60
C ARG A 321 -2.76 -22.11 0.55
N ILE A 322 -3.39 -23.04 -0.15
CA ILE A 322 -2.79 -23.79 -1.26
C ILE A 322 -2.47 -22.84 -2.43
N MET A 323 -3.43 -22.00 -2.78
CA MET A 323 -3.24 -21.02 -3.86
C MET A 323 -2.14 -20.02 -3.54
N PHE A 324 -1.99 -19.62 -2.28
CA PHE A 324 -0.83 -18.84 -1.83
C PHE A 324 0.50 -19.58 -2.02
N VAL A 325 0.57 -20.86 -1.66
CA VAL A 325 1.78 -21.66 -1.95
C VAL A 325 2.04 -21.73 -3.44
N ARG A 326 1.00 -21.99 -4.26
CA ARG A 326 1.10 -22.11 -5.70
C ARG A 326 1.52 -20.82 -6.40
N SER A 327 1.15 -19.66 -5.87
CA SER A 327 1.57 -18.38 -6.44
C SER A 327 3.06 -18.09 -6.29
N ILE A 328 3.74 -18.74 -5.33
CA ILE A 328 5.18 -18.58 -5.08
C ILE A 328 5.97 -19.80 -5.58
N ASP A 329 5.51 -21.01 -5.25
CA ASP A 329 6.12 -22.29 -5.58
C ASP A 329 5.06 -23.12 -6.34
N LYS A 330 5.06 -22.96 -7.68
CA LYS A 330 4.03 -23.52 -8.56
C LYS A 330 3.94 -25.04 -8.46
N GLU A 331 5.09 -25.71 -8.38
CA GLU A 331 5.14 -27.17 -8.34
C GLU A 331 4.60 -27.73 -7.02
N ALA A 332 5.07 -27.18 -5.88
CA ALA A 332 4.58 -27.59 -4.58
C ALA A 332 3.08 -27.29 -4.40
N GLY A 333 2.62 -26.12 -4.86
CA GLY A 333 1.21 -25.75 -4.79
C GLY A 333 0.31 -26.59 -5.68
N THR A 334 0.77 -27.00 -6.86
CA THR A 334 0.01 -27.88 -7.77
C THR A 334 -0.17 -29.27 -7.14
N ARG A 335 0.89 -29.87 -6.58
CA ARG A 335 0.78 -31.15 -5.84
C ARG A 335 -0.19 -31.06 -4.65
N MET A 336 -0.19 -29.93 -3.92
CA MET A 336 -1.15 -29.72 -2.82
C MET A 336 -2.58 -29.61 -3.34
N LEU A 337 -2.79 -28.98 -4.51
CA LEU A 337 -4.11 -28.83 -5.12
C LEU A 337 -4.66 -30.17 -5.61
N GLU A 338 -3.82 -31.04 -6.14
CA GLU A 338 -4.19 -32.43 -6.52
C GLU A 338 -4.72 -33.20 -5.29
N ILE A 339 -3.97 -33.16 -4.16
CA ILE A 339 -4.43 -33.79 -2.91
C ILE A 339 -5.77 -33.19 -2.44
N PHE A 340 -5.93 -31.86 -2.56
CA PHE A 340 -7.16 -31.15 -2.18
C PHE A 340 -8.35 -31.58 -3.03
N ASN A 341 -8.18 -31.78 -4.33
CA ASN A 341 -9.23 -32.21 -5.24
C ASN A 341 -9.67 -33.67 -5.01
N ASP A 342 -8.78 -34.52 -4.47
CA ASP A 342 -9.07 -35.90 -4.09
C ASP A 342 -9.89 -36.02 -2.80
N ILE A 343 -10.09 -34.94 -2.04
CA ILE A 343 -10.86 -34.96 -0.80
C ILE A 343 -12.35 -34.90 -1.11
N ASN A 344 -13.12 -35.81 -0.52
CA ASN A 344 -14.57 -35.70 -0.55
C ASN A 344 -15.04 -34.56 0.37
N TRP A 345 -15.48 -33.45 -0.21
CA TRP A 345 -15.95 -32.25 0.47
C TRP A 345 -17.48 -32.23 0.70
N MET A 346 -18.18 -33.29 0.35
CA MET A 346 -19.62 -33.39 0.66
C MET A 346 -19.74 -33.51 2.18
N MET A 347 -20.35 -32.50 2.78
CA MET A 347 -20.78 -32.47 4.17
C MET A 347 -22.22 -32.89 4.28
#